data_bd2b5e0935c7a22e2820cf2f7093fd7e
#
_entry.id   bd2b5e0935c7a22e2820cf2f7093fd7e
#
_cell.length_a   1.000
_cell.length_b   1.000
_cell.length_c   1.000
_cell.angle_alpha   90.00
_cell.angle_beta   90.00
_cell.angle_gamma   90.00
#
_symmetry.space_group_name_H-M   'P 1'
#
loop_
_entity.id
_entity.type
_entity.pdbx_description
1 polymer ?
#
loop_
_entity_poly.entity_id
_entity_poly.type
_entity_poly.pdbx_seq_one_letter_code
_entity_poly.pdbx_strand_id
1 'polypeptide(L)'
;PTKALLHASDMFHMMQNCDAFGVSTDFIAFDFGKMQKYKKQAVAKYREGIEAGFERLDVDIIHGTARLRRDRTVEVELAEGGREFLQGNAVILATGAVPIMNNIPGADLPGVWNSDRLLAAESWNFDRLTIMGGGVIAVEFATMFNNLCSQVTIVEKQKHLMAPMD
;
A
#
# COMPACT_ATOMS: atom_id res chain seq x y z
N PRO A 1 3.55 -1.56 2.32
CA PRO A 1 4.29 -0.58 1.48
C PRO A 1 4.00 0.87 1.88
N THR A 2 2.74 1.28 2.06
CA THR A 2 2.37 2.67 2.39
C THR A 2 3.05 3.17 3.65
N LYS A 3 3.02 2.41 4.74
CA LYS A 3 3.66 2.78 6.02
C LYS A 3 5.16 3.03 5.92
N ALA A 4 5.87 2.29 5.06
CA ALA A 4 7.30 2.50 4.84
C ALA A 4 7.58 3.85 4.14
N LEU A 5 6.78 4.20 3.13
CA LEU A 5 6.90 5.50 2.45
C LEU A 5 6.46 6.66 3.36
N LEU A 6 5.38 6.47 4.13
CA LEU A 6 4.91 7.46 5.10
C LEU A 6 6.00 7.75 6.13
N HIS A 7 6.60 6.71 6.73
CA HIS A 7 7.70 6.88 7.68
C HIS A 7 8.89 7.65 7.09
N ALA A 8 9.27 7.35 5.84
CA ALA A 8 10.36 8.07 5.18
C ALA A 8 9.99 9.54 4.92
N SER A 9 8.74 9.84 4.59
CA SER A 9 8.26 11.21 4.43
C SER A 9 8.17 11.96 5.75
N ASP A 10 7.78 11.29 6.83
CA ASP A 10 7.76 11.88 8.18
C ASP A 10 9.17 12.28 8.64
N MET A 11 10.17 11.43 8.38
CA MET A 11 11.56 11.78 8.67
C MET A 11 12.02 13.02 7.90
N PHE A 12 11.69 13.14 6.62
CA PHE A 12 12.01 14.31 5.82
C PHE A 12 11.32 15.57 6.39
N HIS A 13 10.04 15.47 6.72
CA HIS A 13 9.28 16.56 7.32
C HIS A 13 9.85 16.98 8.70
N MET A 14 10.23 16.01 9.53
CA MET A 14 10.89 16.30 10.82
C MET A 14 12.21 17.06 10.63
N MET A 15 13.01 16.67 9.66
CA MET A 15 14.27 17.35 9.35
C MET A 15 14.06 18.78 8.85
N GLN A 16 12.99 19.03 8.06
CA GLN A 16 12.64 20.38 7.62
C GLN A 16 12.25 21.30 8.78
N ASN A 17 11.77 20.75 9.88
CA ASN A 17 11.28 21.49 11.04
C ASN A 17 12.18 21.29 12.28
N CYS A 18 13.42 20.80 12.10
CA CYS A 18 14.29 20.44 13.22
C CYS A 18 14.75 21.65 14.06
N ASP A 19 14.76 22.86 13.51
CA ASP A 19 15.08 24.09 14.25
C ASP A 19 14.17 24.31 15.45
N ALA A 20 12.91 23.89 15.38
CA ALA A 20 11.98 23.95 16.50
C ALA A 20 12.43 23.10 17.70
N PHE A 21 13.33 22.15 17.47
CA PHE A 21 13.90 21.27 18.50
C PHE A 21 15.34 21.65 18.87
N GLY A 22 15.83 22.79 18.37
CA GLY A 22 17.20 23.26 18.58
C GLY A 22 18.27 22.50 17.78
N VAL A 23 17.86 21.80 16.74
CA VAL A 23 18.73 21.09 15.78
C VAL A 23 18.71 21.85 14.47
N SER A 24 19.88 22.15 13.90
CA SER A 24 19.98 22.81 12.59
C SER A 24 20.61 21.89 11.56
N THR A 25 20.25 22.08 10.30
CA THR A 25 20.82 21.36 9.16
C THR A 25 20.94 22.32 7.98
N ASP A 26 22.08 22.24 7.29
CA ASP A 26 22.40 23.17 6.18
C ASP A 26 21.69 22.80 4.88
N PHE A 27 21.38 21.53 4.68
CA PHE A 27 20.74 21.03 3.44
C PHE A 27 19.92 19.79 3.68
N ILE A 28 18.69 19.82 3.17
CA ILE A 28 17.78 18.68 3.22
C ILE A 28 17.23 18.42 1.84
N ALA A 29 17.32 17.18 1.38
CA ALA A 29 16.72 16.71 0.14
C ALA A 29 16.22 15.28 0.32
N PHE A 30 15.21 14.90 -0.45
CA PHE A 30 14.80 13.51 -0.57
C PHE A 30 15.13 12.95 -1.95
N ASP A 31 15.35 11.65 -2.00
CA ASP A 31 15.53 10.86 -3.22
C ASP A 31 14.41 9.83 -3.27
N PHE A 32 13.44 10.07 -4.14
CA PHE A 32 12.27 9.20 -4.25
C PHE A 32 12.64 7.77 -4.67
N GLY A 33 13.64 7.60 -5.52
CA GLY A 33 14.15 6.29 -5.91
C GLY A 33 14.69 5.50 -4.73
N LYS A 34 15.43 6.15 -3.82
CA LYS A 34 15.90 5.54 -2.57
C LYS A 34 14.74 5.23 -1.62
N MET A 35 13.73 6.09 -1.54
CA MET A 35 12.53 5.82 -0.74
C MET A 35 11.78 4.58 -1.28
N GLN A 36 11.67 4.44 -2.59
CA GLN A 36 11.08 3.27 -3.23
C GLN A 36 11.89 1.99 -2.97
N LYS A 37 13.22 2.09 -3.01
CA LYS A 37 14.11 0.97 -2.63
C LYS A 37 13.91 0.55 -1.17
N TYR A 38 13.86 1.52 -0.26
CA TYR A 38 13.57 1.28 1.17
C TYR A 38 12.23 0.57 1.35
N LYS A 39 11.17 1.04 0.67
CA LYS A 39 9.86 0.38 0.69
C LYS A 39 9.94 -1.07 0.21
N LYS A 40 10.61 -1.33 -0.93
CA LYS A 40 10.78 -2.70 -1.47
C LYS A 40 11.50 -3.60 -0.46
N GLN A 41 12.56 -3.12 0.18
CA GLN A 41 13.28 -3.85 1.21
C GLN A 41 12.43 -4.15 2.45
N ALA A 42 11.65 -3.16 2.92
CA ALA A 42 10.75 -3.36 4.04
C ALA A 42 9.67 -4.42 3.75
N VAL A 43 9.10 -4.41 2.54
CA VAL A 43 8.13 -5.42 2.10
C VAL A 43 8.77 -6.81 2.01
N ALA A 44 9.98 -6.92 1.43
CA ALA A 44 10.69 -8.20 1.33
C ALA A 44 10.97 -8.79 2.72
N LYS A 45 11.53 -7.99 3.63
CA LYS A 45 11.78 -8.42 5.02
C LYS A 45 10.50 -8.88 5.73
N TYR A 46 9.37 -8.22 5.46
CA TYR A 46 8.09 -8.61 6.07
C TYR A 46 7.59 -9.96 5.53
N ARG A 47 7.76 -10.22 4.22
CA ARG A 47 7.44 -11.51 3.60
C ARG A 47 8.31 -12.63 4.16
N GLU A 48 9.61 -12.45 4.18
CA GLU A 48 10.57 -13.41 4.76
C GLU A 48 10.19 -13.78 6.20
N GLY A 49 9.81 -12.78 7.01
CA GLY A 49 9.36 -13.00 8.38
C GLY A 49 8.06 -13.80 8.50
N ILE A 50 7.12 -13.63 7.55
CA ILE A 50 5.87 -14.39 7.48
C ILE A 50 6.18 -15.84 7.07
N GLU A 51 6.97 -16.04 6.02
CA GLU A 51 7.36 -17.36 5.51
C GLU A 51 8.10 -18.17 6.59
N ALA A 52 9.09 -17.58 7.26
CA ALA A 52 9.76 -18.19 8.40
C ALA A 52 8.81 -18.49 9.58
N GLY A 53 7.76 -17.67 9.75
CA GLY A 53 6.71 -17.91 10.74
C GLY A 53 5.89 -19.15 10.42
N PHE A 54 5.49 -19.31 9.17
CA PHE A 54 4.74 -20.48 8.70
C PHE A 54 5.59 -21.76 8.81
N GLU A 55 6.84 -21.71 8.37
CA GLU A 55 7.78 -22.83 8.51
C GLU A 55 7.92 -23.28 9.97
N ARG A 56 8.12 -22.35 10.90
CA ARG A 56 8.24 -22.65 12.33
C ARG A 56 6.98 -23.27 12.93
N LEU A 57 5.80 -22.95 12.38
CA LEU A 57 4.50 -23.44 12.86
C LEU A 57 4.01 -24.67 12.09
N ASP A 58 4.84 -25.23 11.22
CA ASP A 58 4.51 -26.39 10.37
C ASP A 58 3.24 -26.14 9.54
N VAL A 59 3.15 -24.95 8.92
CA VAL A 59 2.04 -24.55 8.05
C VAL A 59 2.46 -24.69 6.60
N ASP A 60 1.75 -25.52 5.85
CA ASP A 60 2.00 -25.71 4.42
C ASP A 60 1.63 -24.46 3.61
N ILE A 61 2.53 -24.04 2.73
CA ILE A 61 2.28 -22.95 1.77
C ILE A 61 2.17 -23.55 0.37
N ILE A 62 1.00 -23.42 -0.24
CA ILE A 62 0.73 -23.92 -1.59
C ILE A 62 0.59 -22.73 -2.54
N HIS A 63 1.48 -22.63 -3.52
CA HIS A 63 1.48 -21.55 -4.50
C HIS A 63 0.58 -21.90 -5.70
N GLY A 64 -0.48 -21.11 -5.91
CA GLY A 64 -1.42 -21.33 -6.99
C GLY A 64 -2.65 -20.43 -6.94
N THR A 65 -3.60 -20.71 -7.82
CA THR A 65 -4.90 -20.04 -7.83
C THR A 65 -5.95 -20.91 -7.21
N ALA A 66 -6.46 -20.50 -6.04
CA ALA A 66 -7.42 -21.28 -5.28
C ALA A 66 -8.87 -20.95 -5.66
N ARG A 67 -9.72 -21.98 -5.68
CA ARG A 67 -11.17 -21.88 -5.85
C ARG A 67 -11.89 -22.69 -4.79
N LEU A 68 -12.80 -22.07 -4.04
CA LEU A 68 -13.65 -22.76 -3.09
C LEU A 68 -14.84 -23.40 -3.80
N ARG A 69 -15.02 -24.70 -3.65
CA ARG A 69 -16.14 -25.47 -4.18
C ARG A 69 -17.33 -25.51 -3.20
N ARG A 70 -18.50 -25.89 -3.68
CA ARG A 70 -19.74 -25.97 -2.85
C ARG A 70 -19.65 -26.95 -1.69
N ASP A 71 -18.88 -28.02 -1.85
CA ASP A 71 -18.62 -29.06 -0.83
C ASP A 71 -17.53 -28.66 0.18
N ARG A 72 -17.10 -27.40 0.14
CA ARG A 72 -16.01 -26.81 0.95
C ARG A 72 -14.61 -27.35 0.63
N THR A 73 -14.45 -28.07 -0.46
CA THR A 73 -13.13 -28.42 -1.00
C THR A 73 -12.49 -27.16 -1.61
N VAL A 74 -11.22 -26.93 -1.32
CA VAL A 74 -10.42 -25.91 -1.98
C VAL A 74 -9.63 -26.55 -3.11
N GLU A 75 -9.95 -26.21 -4.35
CA GLU A 75 -9.20 -26.62 -5.53
C GLU A 75 -8.12 -25.59 -5.79
N VAL A 76 -6.86 -26.00 -5.88
CA VAL A 76 -5.72 -25.14 -6.18
C VAL A 76 -5.13 -25.53 -7.53
N GLU A 77 -5.13 -24.61 -8.46
CA GLU A 77 -4.37 -24.72 -9.72
C GLU A 77 -2.94 -24.25 -9.42
N LEU A 78 -2.00 -25.21 -9.38
CA LEU A 78 -0.63 -24.97 -8.95
C LEU A 78 0.12 -24.09 -9.95
N ALA A 79 1.02 -23.22 -9.45
CA ALA A 79 1.83 -22.35 -10.27
C ALA A 79 2.75 -23.11 -11.23
N GLU A 80 3.20 -24.30 -10.85
CA GLU A 80 4.05 -25.20 -11.64
C GLU A 80 3.27 -26.17 -12.54
N GLY A 81 1.94 -26.03 -12.55
CA GLY A 81 1.01 -26.91 -13.27
C GLY A 81 0.45 -28.03 -12.44
N GLY A 82 -0.72 -28.54 -12.85
CA GLY A 82 -1.47 -29.53 -12.09
C GLY A 82 -2.50 -28.91 -11.15
N ARG A 83 -3.20 -29.78 -10.41
CA ARG A 83 -4.25 -29.38 -9.45
C ARG A 83 -4.13 -30.17 -8.17
N GLU A 84 -4.39 -29.50 -7.08
CA GLU A 84 -4.48 -30.06 -5.74
C GLU A 84 -5.86 -29.78 -5.14
N PHE A 85 -6.34 -30.72 -4.32
CA PHE A 85 -7.65 -30.63 -3.67
C PHE A 85 -7.47 -30.77 -2.16
N LEU A 86 -7.83 -29.73 -1.43
CA LEU A 86 -7.65 -29.62 0.01
C LEU A 86 -9.00 -29.63 0.72
N GLN A 87 -9.06 -30.35 1.82
CA GLN A 87 -10.22 -30.35 2.73
C GLN A 87 -9.75 -30.04 4.15
N GLY A 88 -10.46 -29.15 4.81
CA GLY A 88 -10.21 -28.78 6.20
C GLY A 88 -11.49 -28.71 7.01
N ASN A 89 -11.38 -28.71 8.33
CA ASN A 89 -12.50 -28.52 9.24
C ASN A 89 -13.13 -27.12 9.09
N ALA A 90 -12.32 -26.13 8.72
CA ALA A 90 -12.74 -24.76 8.45
C ALA A 90 -11.93 -24.17 7.29
N VAL A 91 -12.52 -23.22 6.58
CA VAL A 91 -11.84 -22.45 5.51
C VAL A 91 -11.91 -20.98 5.87
N ILE A 92 -10.76 -20.32 5.90
CA ILE A 92 -10.65 -18.86 6.09
C ILE A 92 -10.43 -18.22 4.72
N LEU A 93 -11.33 -17.31 4.33
CA LEU A 93 -11.20 -16.53 3.10
C LEU A 93 -10.42 -15.25 3.39
N ALA A 94 -9.15 -15.24 3.00
CA ALA A 94 -8.24 -14.08 3.13
C ALA A 94 -7.64 -13.73 1.76
N THR A 95 -8.51 -13.57 0.75
CA THR A 95 -8.15 -13.46 -0.67
C THR A 95 -7.63 -12.08 -1.07
N GLY A 96 -7.54 -11.14 -0.13
CA GLY A 96 -7.09 -9.78 -0.38
C GLY A 96 -8.15 -8.91 -1.08
N ALA A 97 -7.72 -7.75 -1.53
CA ALA A 97 -8.55 -6.78 -2.26
C ALA A 97 -7.73 -6.09 -3.34
N VAL A 98 -8.41 -5.58 -4.35
CA VAL A 98 -7.83 -4.73 -5.39
C VAL A 98 -8.53 -3.37 -5.39
N PRO A 99 -7.83 -2.28 -5.74
CA PRO A 99 -8.44 -0.97 -5.86
C PRO A 99 -9.52 -0.95 -6.93
N ILE A 100 -10.68 -0.41 -6.59
CA ILE A 100 -11.76 -0.17 -7.56
C ILE A 100 -11.56 1.20 -8.18
N MET A 101 -11.49 1.26 -9.52
CA MET A 101 -11.57 2.53 -10.24
C MET A 101 -13.03 2.97 -10.29
N ASN A 102 -13.30 4.20 -9.82
CA ASN A 102 -14.63 4.76 -9.89
C ASN A 102 -15.07 4.96 -11.35
N ASN A 103 -16.32 4.60 -11.64
CA ASN A 103 -16.90 4.82 -12.96
C ASN A 103 -17.36 6.28 -13.09
N ILE A 104 -16.40 7.18 -13.23
CA ILE A 104 -16.62 8.62 -13.44
C ILE A 104 -15.98 9.04 -14.76
N PRO A 105 -16.53 10.04 -15.47
CA PRO A 105 -15.92 10.56 -16.68
C PRO A 105 -14.47 11.00 -16.42
N GLY A 106 -13.53 10.50 -17.22
CA GLY A 106 -12.12 10.82 -17.12
C GLY A 106 -11.30 9.95 -16.17
N ALA A 107 -11.86 8.90 -15.55
CA ALA A 107 -11.10 7.98 -14.67
C ALA A 107 -9.99 7.22 -15.41
N ASP A 108 -10.10 7.13 -16.73
CA ASP A 108 -9.16 6.47 -17.64
C ASP A 108 -8.10 7.42 -18.24
N LEU A 109 -8.18 8.71 -17.94
CA LEU A 109 -7.25 9.70 -18.48
C LEU A 109 -5.81 9.47 -17.98
N PRO A 110 -4.80 9.83 -18.81
CA PRO A 110 -3.41 9.87 -18.36
C PRO A 110 -3.26 10.77 -17.13
N GLY A 111 -2.58 10.27 -16.10
CA GLY A 111 -2.41 11.01 -14.84
C GLY A 111 -3.46 10.70 -13.78
N VAL A 112 -4.52 9.93 -14.09
CA VAL A 112 -5.43 9.38 -13.09
C VAL A 112 -4.92 8.01 -12.65
N TRP A 113 -4.66 7.87 -11.35
CA TRP A 113 -4.01 6.69 -10.78
C TRP A 113 -4.82 6.16 -9.60
N ASN A 114 -4.81 4.85 -9.43
CA ASN A 114 -5.24 4.22 -8.19
C ASN A 114 -4.06 4.10 -7.20
N SER A 115 -4.34 3.65 -5.98
CA SER A 115 -3.33 3.48 -4.92
C SER A 115 -2.19 2.55 -5.31
N ASP A 116 -2.47 1.46 -6.02
CA ASP A 116 -1.44 0.49 -6.41
C ASP A 116 -0.45 1.08 -7.42
N ARG A 117 -0.97 1.79 -8.42
CA ARG A 117 -0.15 2.49 -9.40
C ARG A 117 0.69 3.58 -8.74
N LEU A 118 0.12 4.30 -7.78
CA LEU A 118 0.84 5.34 -7.04
C LEU A 118 1.97 4.75 -6.19
N LEU A 119 1.71 3.64 -5.50
CA LEU A 119 2.74 2.92 -4.76
C LEU A 119 3.84 2.34 -5.64
N ALA A 120 3.53 2.01 -6.89
CA ALA A 120 4.48 1.48 -7.86
C ALA A 120 5.24 2.57 -8.64
N ALA A 121 4.94 3.85 -8.44
CA ALA A 121 5.60 4.95 -9.14
C ALA A 121 7.11 4.91 -8.95
N GLU A 122 7.87 5.03 -10.04
CA GLU A 122 9.34 4.96 -10.01
C GLU A 122 9.99 6.35 -9.99
N SER A 123 9.24 7.38 -10.38
CA SER A 123 9.72 8.75 -10.43
C SER A 123 8.79 9.69 -9.66
N TRP A 124 9.36 10.79 -9.19
CA TRP A 124 8.64 11.88 -8.54
C TRP A 124 8.24 12.94 -9.57
N ASN A 125 6.92 13.12 -9.76
CA ASN A 125 6.33 14.15 -10.63
C ASN A 125 5.02 14.67 -10.02
N PHE A 126 5.00 14.94 -8.73
CA PHE A 126 3.79 15.23 -7.98
C PHE A 126 3.82 16.60 -7.30
N ASP A 127 4.07 17.68 -8.07
CA ASP A 127 4.01 19.04 -7.54
C ASP A 127 2.63 19.37 -7.00
N ARG A 128 1.59 18.86 -7.67
CA ARG A 128 0.19 18.96 -7.27
C ARG A 128 -0.51 17.62 -7.37
N LEU A 129 -1.23 17.25 -6.31
CA LEU A 129 -1.98 16.00 -6.23
C LEU A 129 -3.40 16.27 -5.77
N THR A 130 -4.39 15.80 -6.54
CA THR A 130 -5.78 15.78 -6.10
C THR A 130 -6.19 14.34 -5.80
N ILE A 131 -6.67 14.10 -4.59
CA ILE A 131 -7.09 12.78 -4.12
C ILE A 131 -8.61 12.76 -4.06
N MET A 132 -9.24 11.80 -4.73
CA MET A 132 -10.68 11.60 -4.69
C MET A 132 -11.05 10.53 -3.67
N GLY A 133 -11.82 10.94 -2.66
CA GLY A 133 -12.17 10.17 -1.48
C GLY A 133 -11.32 10.58 -0.26
N GLY A 134 -11.90 10.49 0.93
CA GLY A 134 -11.31 10.92 2.21
C GLY A 134 -11.13 9.79 3.22
N GLY A 135 -11.02 8.54 2.76
CA GLY A 135 -10.75 7.39 3.63
C GLY A 135 -9.29 7.31 4.11
N VAL A 136 -8.97 6.29 4.89
CA VAL A 136 -7.64 6.08 5.50
C VAL A 136 -6.51 6.17 4.47
N ILE A 137 -6.62 5.46 3.36
CA ILE A 137 -5.61 5.46 2.29
C ILE A 137 -5.39 6.87 1.73
N ALA A 138 -6.48 7.62 1.51
CA ALA A 138 -6.41 8.98 1.01
C ALA A 138 -5.67 9.91 1.96
N VAL A 139 -5.95 9.81 3.26
CA VAL A 139 -5.28 10.63 4.30
C VAL A 139 -3.81 10.26 4.43
N GLU A 140 -3.46 8.96 4.41
CA GLU A 140 -2.06 8.52 4.43
C GLU A 140 -1.27 9.05 3.22
N PHE A 141 -1.82 8.97 2.02
CA PHE A 141 -1.19 9.55 0.84
C PHE A 141 -1.10 11.07 0.91
N ALA A 142 -2.17 11.74 1.35
CA ALA A 142 -2.16 13.19 1.51
C ALA A 142 -1.04 13.63 2.46
N THR A 143 -0.89 12.97 3.60
CA THR A 143 0.20 13.25 4.56
C THR A 143 1.56 13.01 3.93
N MET A 144 1.77 11.85 3.29
CA MET A 144 3.04 11.52 2.65
C MET A 144 3.45 12.56 1.60
N PHE A 145 2.53 12.89 0.69
CA PHE A 145 2.83 13.82 -0.40
C PHE A 145 2.98 15.26 0.08
N ASN A 146 2.19 15.68 1.07
CA ASN A 146 2.34 16.99 1.69
C ASN A 146 3.70 17.13 2.42
N ASN A 147 4.13 16.09 3.14
CA ASN A 147 5.45 16.05 3.77
C ASN A 147 6.59 16.17 2.75
N LEU A 148 6.39 15.66 1.53
CA LEU A 148 7.33 15.74 0.42
C LEU A 148 7.12 17.00 -0.46
N CYS A 149 6.50 18.05 0.09
CA CYS A 149 6.31 19.35 -0.54
C CYS A 149 5.37 19.40 -1.75
N SER A 150 4.49 18.39 -1.93
CA SER A 150 3.40 18.49 -2.92
C SER A 150 2.26 19.36 -2.39
N GLN A 151 1.63 20.11 -3.28
CA GLN A 151 0.34 20.74 -2.98
C GLN A 151 -0.78 19.70 -3.09
N VAL A 152 -1.35 19.29 -1.96
CA VAL A 152 -2.35 18.23 -1.92
C VAL A 152 -3.75 18.79 -1.69
N THR A 153 -4.72 18.27 -2.47
CA THR A 153 -6.15 18.55 -2.32
C THR A 153 -6.91 17.25 -2.17
N ILE A 154 -7.75 17.11 -1.14
CA ILE A 154 -8.67 15.98 -0.98
C ILE A 154 -10.07 16.45 -1.35
N VAL A 155 -10.75 15.66 -2.19
CA VAL A 155 -12.17 15.85 -2.55
C VAL A 155 -12.97 14.71 -1.96
N GLU A 156 -13.80 15.03 -0.97
CA GLU A 156 -14.64 14.05 -0.26
C GLU A 156 -16.11 14.49 -0.31
N LYS A 157 -17.00 13.54 -0.56
CA LYS A 157 -18.46 13.78 -0.60
C LYS A 157 -19.11 13.77 0.78
N GLN A 158 -18.49 13.11 1.76
CA GLN A 158 -18.96 13.09 3.14
C GLN A 158 -18.59 14.39 3.84
N LYS A 159 -19.26 14.67 4.96
CA LYS A 159 -19.00 15.89 5.75
C LYS A 159 -17.61 15.93 6.39
N HIS A 160 -17.05 14.77 6.67
CA HIS A 160 -15.78 14.62 7.37
C HIS A 160 -14.89 13.61 6.62
N LEU A 161 -13.58 13.81 6.73
CA LEU A 161 -12.60 12.79 6.34
C LEU A 161 -12.69 11.62 7.32
N MET A 162 -12.40 10.42 6.84
CA MET A 162 -12.38 9.17 7.64
C MET A 162 -13.73 8.86 8.32
N ALA A 163 -14.83 9.32 7.75
CA ALA A 163 -16.19 9.22 8.32
C ALA A 163 -16.63 7.83 8.83
N PRO A 164 -16.12 6.68 8.33
CA PRO A 164 -16.42 5.35 8.88
C PRO A 164 -15.61 4.97 10.13
N MET A 165 -14.73 5.85 10.60
CA MET A 165 -13.80 5.56 11.71
C MET A 165 -14.14 6.46 12.91
N ASP A 166 -15.31 6.23 13.50
CA ASP A 166 -15.70 6.86 14.76
C ASP A 166 -14.96 6.24 15.95
#